data_54361bccc4fb5683793a62f86334b9eb
#
_entry.id   54361bccc4fb5683793a62f86334b9eb
#
_cell.length_a   1.000
_cell.length_b   1.000
_cell.length_c   1.000
_cell.angle_alpha   90.00
_cell.angle_beta   90.00
_cell.angle_gamma   90.00
#
_symmetry.space_group_name_H-M   'P 1'
#
loop_
_entity.id
_entity.type
_entity.pdbx_description
1 polymer ?
#
loop_
_entity_poly.entity_id
_entity_poly.type
_entity_poly.pdbx_seq_one_letter_code
_entity_poly.pdbx_strand_id
1 'polypeptide(L)'
;MIGRGINTSPPRGIYNFLLMEAITRKDAENTQYIELNMGPHHPATHGVLRLKLTLDGERVVKCEAKIGYLHRGTEKTAEHKSYHQAIIYTDRLDYLSPLTNNWAYVRAVEKLLGIDGKLPKRAEYLRVITGELSRISSHIVGVGTHVLDLGAWTFFLHAFREREKIYDLLEELTGQRMNNTYFRIGGVAADAPDGWLDRVYKWADEFEKKHFPELMDLIAANPIFVERTKGIGVISPEMALSLGLTGPMIRGSGIKTDLRKDEPYSVYSEFDFEIPTGKTGDTYDRFMVRMEEMRQSIRIIKQAIEKMPEGDVLIDDYKIVPPPKRDAYTQIEKLIHHFKLVSEGVRVPPGEAYGAVEAPKGELGFYIVSDGSAKPYRFRIRPPSFVNLQSIEHVAPGHLIADIIALIGTIDIVLGEVDR
;
A
#
# COMPACT_ATOMS: atom_id res chain seq x y z
N MET A 1 -27.67 -23.06 -60.84
CA MET A 1 -27.05 -21.74 -60.74
C MET A 1 -26.80 -21.40 -59.30
N ILE A 2 -25.64 -21.11 -58.99
CA ILE A 2 -24.91 -21.08 -57.74
C ILE A 2 -25.43 -19.95 -56.82
N GLY A 3 -25.98 -20.31 -55.66
CA GLY A 3 -26.21 -19.35 -54.56
C GLY A 3 -25.01 -19.33 -53.61
N ARG A 4 -24.22 -18.25 -53.64
CA ARG A 4 -23.14 -17.99 -52.65
C ARG A 4 -23.76 -17.59 -51.35
N GLY A 5 -23.64 -18.47 -50.36
CA GLY A 5 -23.94 -18.14 -48.95
C GLY A 5 -22.97 -17.07 -48.44
N ILE A 6 -23.48 -15.94 -47.97
CA ILE A 6 -22.74 -14.89 -47.26
C ILE A 6 -22.44 -15.43 -45.88
N ASN A 7 -21.19 -15.75 -45.66
CA ASN A 7 -20.65 -16.14 -44.37
C ASN A 7 -20.49 -14.87 -43.50
N THR A 8 -21.50 -14.54 -42.71
CA THR A 8 -21.46 -13.44 -41.73
C THR A 8 -20.90 -13.94 -40.39
N SER A 9 -19.62 -14.28 -40.36
CA SER A 9 -18.92 -14.39 -39.12
C SER A 9 -18.61 -12.96 -38.61
N PRO A 10 -18.96 -12.58 -37.39
CA PRO A 10 -18.61 -11.26 -36.86
C PRO A 10 -17.09 -11.12 -36.76
N PRO A 11 -16.57 -9.91 -36.88
CA PRO A 11 -15.14 -9.67 -36.82
C PRO A 11 -14.57 -10.11 -35.47
N ARG A 12 -13.57 -10.98 -35.50
CA ARG A 12 -12.91 -11.60 -34.33
C ARG A 12 -12.15 -10.63 -33.40
N GLY A 13 -12.41 -9.33 -33.50
CA GLY A 13 -11.59 -8.30 -32.82
C GLY A 13 -12.14 -7.72 -31.53
N ILE A 14 -13.41 -7.88 -31.20
CA ILE A 14 -14.06 -7.11 -30.12
C ILE A 14 -14.55 -7.97 -28.93
N TYR A 15 -14.67 -9.28 -29.09
CA TYR A 15 -15.18 -10.16 -28.01
C TYR A 15 -14.13 -10.96 -27.24
N ASN A 16 -12.85 -10.86 -27.58
CA ASN A 16 -11.78 -11.62 -26.91
C ASN A 16 -11.30 -11.04 -25.57
N PHE A 17 -11.88 -9.93 -25.10
CA PHE A 17 -11.50 -9.33 -23.81
C PHE A 17 -12.32 -9.80 -22.62
N LEU A 18 -13.37 -10.55 -22.83
CA LEU A 18 -14.32 -10.94 -21.78
C LEU A 18 -14.47 -12.47 -21.56
N LEU A 19 -13.79 -13.28 -22.34
CA LEU A 19 -13.85 -14.74 -22.19
C LEU A 19 -12.54 -15.28 -21.64
N MET A 20 -12.65 -16.06 -20.56
CA MET A 20 -11.61 -16.98 -20.11
C MET A 20 -11.28 -17.91 -21.29
N GLU A 21 -10.12 -17.71 -21.95
CA GLU A 21 -9.66 -18.63 -22.99
C GLU A 21 -9.19 -19.91 -22.32
N ALA A 22 -9.99 -20.96 -22.40
CA ALA A 22 -9.60 -22.31 -21.97
C ALA A 22 -8.95 -23.04 -23.15
N ILE A 23 -7.70 -23.38 -23.00
CA ILE A 23 -6.94 -24.23 -23.94
C ILE A 23 -6.77 -25.60 -23.29
N THR A 24 -7.30 -26.63 -23.95
CA THR A 24 -7.12 -28.01 -23.48
C THR A 24 -5.78 -28.58 -23.95
N ARG A 25 -4.95 -29.07 -23.05
CA ARG A 25 -3.72 -29.81 -23.33
C ARG A 25 -3.79 -31.23 -22.81
N LYS A 26 -3.21 -32.18 -23.53
CA LYS A 26 -3.03 -33.57 -23.07
C LYS A 26 -1.57 -33.81 -22.80
N ASP A 27 -1.27 -34.44 -21.66
CA ASP A 27 0.06 -34.92 -21.34
C ASP A 27 0.30 -36.36 -21.83
N ALA A 28 1.51 -36.89 -21.54
CA ALA A 28 1.90 -38.27 -21.93
C ALA A 28 1.05 -39.36 -21.26
N GLU A 29 0.36 -39.05 -20.16
CA GLU A 29 -0.54 -39.98 -19.43
C GLU A 29 -2.00 -39.87 -19.89
N ASN A 30 -2.27 -39.07 -20.94
CA ASN A 30 -3.61 -38.79 -21.46
C ASN A 30 -4.54 -38.01 -20.50
N THR A 31 -3.98 -37.38 -19.45
CA THR A 31 -4.66 -36.48 -18.55
C THR A 31 -4.95 -35.17 -19.29
N GLN A 32 -6.18 -34.68 -19.19
CA GLN A 32 -6.64 -33.50 -19.90
C GLN A 32 -6.65 -32.29 -18.96
N TYR A 33 -5.66 -31.41 -19.09
CA TYR A 33 -5.59 -30.15 -18.36
C TYR A 33 -6.24 -29.00 -19.13
N ILE A 34 -6.86 -28.09 -18.37
CA ILE A 34 -7.42 -26.85 -18.92
C ILE A 34 -6.50 -25.69 -18.54
N GLU A 35 -5.98 -24.94 -19.52
CA GLU A 35 -5.31 -23.68 -19.27
C GLU A 35 -6.34 -22.55 -19.26
N LEU A 36 -6.42 -21.82 -18.15
CA LEU A 36 -7.34 -20.73 -17.94
C LEU A 36 -6.59 -19.45 -17.65
N ASN A 37 -6.95 -18.35 -18.34
CA ASN A 37 -6.46 -17.01 -18.00
C ASN A 37 -7.52 -16.26 -17.20
N MET A 38 -7.18 -15.92 -15.95
CA MET A 38 -7.99 -15.08 -15.07
C MET A 38 -7.39 -13.66 -15.07
N GLY A 39 -8.11 -12.68 -15.61
CA GLY A 39 -7.63 -11.32 -15.84
C GLY A 39 -6.95 -11.14 -17.20
N PRO A 40 -6.38 -9.93 -17.53
CA PRO A 40 -6.20 -8.79 -16.63
C PRO A 40 -7.49 -8.02 -16.26
N HIS A 41 -8.56 -8.14 -17.02
CA HIS A 41 -9.85 -7.50 -16.73
C HIS A 41 -10.82 -8.48 -16.07
N HIS A 42 -10.62 -8.72 -14.79
CA HIS A 42 -11.52 -9.54 -13.97
C HIS A 42 -11.75 -8.85 -12.62
N PRO A 43 -12.99 -8.76 -12.11
CA PRO A 43 -13.27 -8.06 -10.85
C PRO A 43 -12.41 -8.52 -9.68
N ALA A 44 -12.19 -9.83 -9.54
CA ALA A 44 -11.42 -10.43 -8.45
C ALA A 44 -9.89 -10.40 -8.65
N THR A 45 -9.35 -9.74 -9.69
CA THR A 45 -7.90 -9.59 -9.90
C THR A 45 -7.35 -8.26 -9.39
N HIS A 46 -8.13 -7.52 -8.62
CA HIS A 46 -7.74 -6.28 -7.96
C HIS A 46 -7.09 -5.25 -8.90
N GLY A 47 -7.61 -5.13 -10.11
CA GLY A 47 -7.14 -4.23 -11.16
C GLY A 47 -6.75 -4.98 -12.43
N VAL A 48 -5.46 -5.14 -12.71
CA VAL A 48 -4.95 -5.69 -13.97
C VAL A 48 -3.99 -6.87 -13.78
N LEU A 49 -4.14 -7.64 -12.71
CA LEU A 49 -3.40 -8.89 -12.53
C LEU A 49 -3.94 -9.95 -13.48
N ARG A 50 -3.04 -10.64 -14.18
CA ARG A 50 -3.36 -11.83 -14.96
C ARG A 50 -2.75 -13.05 -14.28
N LEU A 51 -3.59 -14.02 -13.93
CA LEU A 51 -3.17 -15.34 -13.48
C LEU A 51 -3.39 -16.35 -14.61
N LYS A 52 -2.33 -17.07 -14.94
CA LYS A 52 -2.41 -18.22 -15.83
C LYS A 52 -2.52 -19.46 -14.97
N LEU A 53 -3.68 -20.10 -14.99
CA LEU A 53 -4.00 -21.28 -14.20
C LEU A 53 -3.96 -22.53 -15.08
N THR A 54 -3.37 -23.61 -14.58
CA THR A 54 -3.51 -24.95 -15.15
C THR A 54 -4.40 -25.73 -14.19
N LEU A 55 -5.49 -26.27 -14.72
CA LEU A 55 -6.56 -26.90 -13.95
C LEU A 55 -6.71 -28.36 -14.30
N ASP A 56 -6.95 -29.20 -13.28
CA ASP A 56 -7.49 -30.54 -13.39
C ASP A 56 -8.93 -30.50 -12.84
N GLY A 57 -9.90 -30.45 -13.75
CA GLY A 57 -11.27 -30.10 -13.40
C GLY A 57 -11.35 -28.68 -12.81
N GLU A 58 -11.79 -28.56 -11.55
CA GLU A 58 -11.85 -27.30 -10.81
C GLU A 58 -10.63 -27.07 -9.90
N ARG A 59 -9.71 -28.05 -9.82
CA ARG A 59 -8.54 -27.99 -8.95
C ARG A 59 -7.36 -27.37 -9.67
N VAL A 60 -6.72 -26.41 -9.03
CA VAL A 60 -5.52 -25.75 -9.55
C VAL A 60 -4.31 -26.69 -9.40
N VAL A 61 -3.65 -26.99 -10.51
CA VAL A 61 -2.39 -27.73 -10.56
C VAL A 61 -1.21 -26.77 -10.56
N LYS A 62 -1.32 -25.67 -11.31
CA LYS A 62 -0.27 -24.65 -11.43
C LYS A 62 -0.90 -23.26 -11.53
N CYS A 63 -0.27 -22.28 -10.88
CA CYS A 63 -0.60 -20.87 -10.98
C CYS A 63 0.64 -20.08 -11.36
N GLU A 64 0.54 -19.18 -12.35
CA GLU A 64 1.60 -18.26 -12.74
C GLU A 64 1.05 -16.83 -12.74
N ALA A 65 1.67 -15.94 -11.98
CA ALA A 65 1.33 -14.53 -11.97
C ALA A 65 2.01 -13.80 -13.15
N LYS A 66 1.23 -13.12 -13.97
CA LYS A 66 1.71 -12.28 -15.09
C LYS A 66 1.45 -10.82 -14.77
N ILE A 67 2.50 -10.08 -14.53
CA ILE A 67 2.50 -8.67 -14.14
C ILE A 67 2.99 -7.78 -15.30
N GLY A 68 2.96 -6.47 -15.12
CA GLY A 68 3.47 -5.49 -16.08
C GLY A 68 2.38 -4.69 -16.81
N TYR A 69 1.11 -5.02 -16.64
CA TYR A 69 0.00 -4.31 -17.33
C TYR A 69 -0.20 -2.87 -16.82
N LEU A 70 0.34 -2.54 -15.65
CA LEU A 70 0.32 -1.20 -15.07
C LEU A 70 1.74 -0.61 -14.91
N HIS A 71 2.72 -1.14 -15.67
CA HIS A 71 4.08 -0.61 -15.63
C HIS A 71 4.16 0.79 -16.25
N ARG A 72 4.66 1.76 -15.47
CA ARG A 72 4.72 3.19 -15.84
C ARG A 72 6.16 3.72 -15.88
N GLY A 73 7.14 2.88 -15.60
CA GLY A 73 8.55 3.28 -15.54
C GLY A 73 8.85 4.31 -14.44
N THR A 74 8.18 4.22 -13.29
CA THR A 74 8.26 5.19 -12.19
C THR A 74 9.69 5.38 -11.71
N GLU A 75 10.45 4.30 -11.54
CA GLU A 75 11.86 4.36 -11.12
C GLU A 75 12.69 5.20 -12.11
N LYS A 76 12.55 4.93 -13.40
CA LYS A 76 13.31 5.65 -14.45
C LYS A 76 12.85 7.09 -14.60
N THR A 77 11.57 7.35 -14.47
CA THR A 77 11.02 8.71 -14.50
C THR A 77 11.54 9.55 -13.34
N ALA A 78 11.59 8.98 -12.12
CA ALA A 78 12.10 9.65 -10.94
C ALA A 78 13.59 10.05 -11.07
N GLU A 79 14.42 9.25 -11.75
CA GLU A 79 15.83 9.57 -12.02
C GLU A 79 16.01 10.84 -12.88
N HIS A 80 14.98 11.25 -13.62
CA HIS A 80 14.99 12.47 -14.44
C HIS A 80 14.35 13.68 -13.77
N LYS A 81 13.80 13.52 -12.56
CA LYS A 81 13.13 14.57 -11.78
C LYS A 81 13.98 15.02 -10.60
N SER A 82 13.76 16.25 -10.13
CA SER A 82 14.37 16.67 -8.87
C SER A 82 13.79 15.87 -7.70
N TYR A 83 14.51 15.79 -6.57
CA TYR A 83 14.06 15.07 -5.38
C TYR A 83 12.67 15.52 -4.91
N HIS A 84 12.34 16.81 -4.99
CA HIS A 84 11.00 17.31 -4.66
C HIS A 84 9.92 16.89 -5.66
N GLN A 85 10.24 16.91 -6.96
CA GLN A 85 9.30 16.50 -8.00
C GLN A 85 9.02 15.01 -7.97
N ALA A 86 9.99 14.20 -7.52
CA ALA A 86 9.83 12.76 -7.45
C ALA A 86 8.79 12.32 -6.38
N ILE A 87 8.52 13.13 -5.35
CA ILE A 87 7.52 12.83 -4.31
C ILE A 87 6.15 12.49 -4.94
N ILE A 88 5.69 13.26 -5.92
CA ILE A 88 4.37 13.08 -6.54
C ILE A 88 4.22 11.71 -7.21
N TYR A 89 5.30 11.15 -7.74
CA TYR A 89 5.25 9.84 -8.38
C TYR A 89 5.10 8.71 -7.35
N THR A 90 5.56 8.91 -6.12
CA THR A 90 5.45 7.90 -5.07
C THR A 90 4.02 7.71 -4.57
N ASP A 91 3.16 8.74 -4.62
CA ASP A 91 1.74 8.65 -4.24
C ASP A 91 0.99 7.55 -5.00
N ARG A 92 1.41 7.28 -6.22
CA ARG A 92 0.74 6.41 -7.18
C ARG A 92 1.24 4.98 -7.17
N LEU A 93 2.11 4.62 -6.24
CA LEU A 93 2.58 3.25 -6.04
C LEU A 93 1.46 2.44 -5.36
N ASP A 94 1.36 2.51 -4.05
CA ASP A 94 0.17 2.08 -3.33
C ASP A 94 -0.79 3.28 -3.19
N TYR A 95 -1.69 3.43 -4.15
CA TYR A 95 -2.64 4.56 -4.17
C TYR A 95 -3.69 4.49 -3.05
N LEU A 96 -3.75 3.39 -2.29
CA LEU A 96 -4.60 3.27 -1.11
C LEU A 96 -3.94 3.87 0.15
N SER A 97 -2.60 3.98 0.13
CA SER A 97 -1.81 4.53 1.23
C SER A 97 -0.72 5.48 0.73
N PRO A 98 -1.08 6.58 0.03
CA PRO A 98 -0.11 7.49 -0.60
C PRO A 98 0.86 8.11 0.41
N LEU A 99 0.41 8.40 1.62
CA LEU A 99 1.23 9.04 2.66
C LEU A 99 2.38 8.14 3.12
N THR A 100 2.16 6.83 3.25
CA THR A 100 3.26 5.92 3.62
C THR A 100 4.30 5.79 2.51
N ASN A 101 3.88 5.90 1.24
CA ASN A 101 4.80 5.94 0.10
C ASN A 101 5.68 7.18 0.12
N ASN A 102 5.07 8.35 0.32
CA ASN A 102 5.82 9.60 0.48
C ASN A 102 6.81 9.49 1.64
N TRP A 103 6.36 8.93 2.78
CA TRP A 103 7.19 8.82 3.98
C TRP A 103 8.46 8.03 3.72
N ALA A 104 8.33 6.82 3.14
CA ALA A 104 9.47 5.98 2.83
C ALA A 104 10.49 6.68 1.92
N TYR A 105 10.00 7.36 0.88
CA TYR A 105 10.83 8.11 -0.04
C TYR A 105 11.53 9.31 0.63
N VAL A 106 10.74 10.16 1.31
CA VAL A 106 11.28 11.35 1.98
C VAL A 106 12.32 10.96 3.01
N ARG A 107 12.07 9.90 3.80
CA ARG A 107 13.02 9.36 4.77
C ARG A 107 14.34 8.91 4.12
N ALA A 108 14.29 8.27 2.94
CA ALA A 108 15.52 7.89 2.23
C ALA A 108 16.35 9.12 1.83
N VAL A 109 15.69 10.20 1.38
CA VAL A 109 16.36 11.45 1.03
C VAL A 109 16.87 12.17 2.29
N GLU A 110 16.11 12.17 3.37
CA GLU A 110 16.50 12.75 4.67
C GLU A 110 17.72 12.05 5.27
N LYS A 111 17.84 10.72 5.10
CA LYS A 111 19.07 9.99 5.46
C LYS A 111 20.27 10.45 4.65
N LEU A 112 20.14 10.63 3.34
CA LEU A 112 21.22 11.15 2.48
C LEU A 112 21.64 12.59 2.85
N LEU A 113 20.69 13.42 3.27
CA LEU A 113 20.94 14.78 3.74
C LEU A 113 21.51 14.83 5.17
N GLY A 114 21.49 13.71 5.90
CA GLY A 114 21.92 13.63 7.30
C GLY A 114 21.01 14.36 8.29
N ILE A 115 19.72 14.51 7.94
CA ILE A 115 18.69 15.17 8.75
C ILE A 115 17.66 14.19 9.34
N ASP A 116 17.73 12.90 9.00
CA ASP A 116 16.90 11.86 9.63
C ASP A 116 17.09 11.90 11.15
N GLY A 117 15.99 11.96 11.91
CA GLY A 117 16.00 12.14 13.38
C GLY A 117 16.28 13.57 13.88
N LYS A 118 16.43 14.57 12.98
CA LYS A 118 16.61 15.99 13.34
C LYS A 118 15.41 16.87 12.97
N LEU A 119 14.32 16.26 12.57
CA LEU A 119 13.11 16.96 12.18
C LEU A 119 12.40 17.56 13.40
N PRO A 120 11.59 18.62 13.21
CA PRO A 120 10.74 19.13 14.27
C PRO A 120 9.83 18.04 14.81
N LYS A 121 9.76 17.87 16.13
CA LYS A 121 8.94 16.80 16.73
C LYS A 121 7.48 16.89 16.32
N ARG A 122 6.91 18.09 16.23
CA ARG A 122 5.53 18.28 15.77
C ARG A 122 5.29 17.69 14.38
N ALA A 123 6.22 17.89 13.45
CA ALA A 123 6.15 17.30 12.12
C ALA A 123 6.17 15.77 12.15
N GLU A 124 7.02 15.18 13.01
CA GLU A 124 7.08 13.73 13.18
C GLU A 124 5.78 13.14 13.73
N TYR A 125 5.15 13.81 14.70
CA TYR A 125 3.84 13.40 15.23
C TYR A 125 2.74 13.49 14.17
N LEU A 126 2.70 14.56 13.36
CA LEU A 126 1.77 14.71 12.25
C LEU A 126 1.97 13.60 11.19
N ARG A 127 3.23 13.24 10.91
CA ARG A 127 3.55 12.11 10.02
C ARG A 127 2.97 10.80 10.56
N VAL A 128 3.12 10.52 11.86
CA VAL A 128 2.58 9.32 12.47
C VAL A 128 1.06 9.30 12.40
N ILE A 129 0.38 10.37 12.83
CA ILE A 129 -1.08 10.43 12.81
C ILE A 129 -1.63 10.19 11.40
N THR A 130 -1.09 10.90 10.41
CA THR A 130 -1.55 10.79 9.03
C THR A 130 -1.17 9.48 8.36
N GLY A 131 -0.01 8.93 8.70
CA GLY A 131 0.44 7.61 8.26
C GLY A 131 -0.46 6.48 8.79
N GLU A 132 -0.85 6.55 10.08
CA GLU A 132 -1.75 5.55 10.67
C GLU A 132 -3.21 5.71 10.19
N LEU A 133 -3.70 6.93 9.93
CA LEU A 133 -4.98 7.14 9.24
C LEU A 133 -4.98 6.52 7.85
N SER A 134 -3.88 6.69 7.11
CA SER A 134 -3.68 6.09 5.78
C SER A 134 -3.63 4.56 5.86
N ARG A 135 -3.00 3.99 6.90
CA ARG A 135 -2.99 2.54 7.17
C ARG A 135 -4.39 2.01 7.39
N ILE A 136 -5.18 2.64 8.25
CA ILE A 136 -6.57 2.22 8.51
C ILE A 136 -7.38 2.28 7.23
N SER A 137 -7.28 3.38 6.46
CA SER A 137 -7.96 3.54 5.17
C SER A 137 -7.60 2.43 4.17
N SER A 138 -6.32 2.03 4.10
CA SER A 138 -5.85 0.94 3.24
C SER A 138 -6.38 -0.42 3.70
N HIS A 139 -6.30 -0.71 5.00
CA HIS A 139 -6.83 -1.97 5.53
C HIS A 139 -8.35 -2.09 5.36
N ILE A 140 -9.11 -1.00 5.51
CA ILE A 140 -10.55 -0.99 5.22
C ILE A 140 -10.83 -1.44 3.78
N VAL A 141 -10.04 -0.99 2.81
CA VAL A 141 -10.19 -1.44 1.42
C VAL A 141 -9.80 -2.90 1.29
N GLY A 142 -8.62 -3.28 1.79
CA GLY A 142 -8.12 -4.65 1.67
C GLY A 142 -9.08 -5.68 2.26
N VAL A 143 -9.57 -5.46 3.51
CA VAL A 143 -10.53 -6.37 4.13
C VAL A 143 -11.93 -6.25 3.50
N GLY A 144 -12.34 -5.03 3.14
CA GLY A 144 -13.66 -4.77 2.55
C GLY A 144 -13.84 -5.45 1.19
N THR A 145 -12.88 -5.32 0.29
CA THR A 145 -12.91 -5.97 -1.03
C THR A 145 -12.76 -7.48 -0.93
N HIS A 146 -11.88 -7.97 -0.04
CA HIS A 146 -11.76 -9.40 0.21
C HIS A 146 -13.09 -10.04 0.64
N VAL A 147 -13.79 -9.41 1.59
CA VAL A 147 -15.10 -9.87 2.08
C VAL A 147 -16.19 -9.73 1.01
N LEU A 148 -16.13 -8.65 0.20
CA LEU A 148 -17.01 -8.42 -0.94
C LEU A 148 -16.88 -9.53 -1.98
N ASP A 149 -15.65 -9.92 -2.33
CA ASP A 149 -15.36 -10.99 -3.29
C ASP A 149 -15.88 -12.35 -2.83
N LEU A 150 -16.04 -12.54 -1.51
CA LEU A 150 -16.68 -13.70 -0.90
C LEU A 150 -18.21 -13.54 -0.74
N GLY A 151 -18.80 -12.46 -1.26
CA GLY A 151 -20.24 -12.24 -1.36
C GLY A 151 -20.86 -11.40 -0.25
N ALA A 152 -20.11 -10.90 0.73
CA ALA A 152 -20.65 -10.13 1.84
C ALA A 152 -20.64 -8.61 1.60
N TRP A 153 -21.57 -8.14 0.76
CA TRP A 153 -21.72 -6.73 0.36
C TRP A 153 -21.95 -5.77 1.52
N THR A 154 -22.72 -6.17 2.52
CA THR A 154 -23.08 -5.31 3.66
C THR A 154 -21.85 -4.85 4.41
N PHE A 155 -20.91 -5.75 4.68
CA PHE A 155 -19.64 -5.41 5.34
C PHE A 155 -18.88 -4.32 4.58
N PHE A 156 -18.74 -4.49 3.26
CA PHE A 156 -18.06 -3.53 2.40
C PHE A 156 -18.66 -2.12 2.52
N LEU A 157 -19.99 -1.99 2.45
CA LEU A 157 -20.66 -0.70 2.53
C LEU A 157 -20.45 -0.02 3.90
N HIS A 158 -20.55 -0.78 5.00
CA HIS A 158 -20.28 -0.26 6.35
C HIS A 158 -18.83 0.17 6.53
N ALA A 159 -17.88 -0.62 6.03
CA ALA A 159 -16.45 -0.31 6.09
C ALA A 159 -16.13 0.97 5.29
N PHE A 160 -16.66 1.10 4.08
CA PHE A 160 -16.43 2.27 3.24
C PHE A 160 -17.05 3.56 3.78
N ARG A 161 -18.15 3.49 4.50
CA ARG A 161 -18.70 4.65 5.24
C ARG A 161 -17.67 5.25 6.20
N GLU A 162 -16.92 4.43 6.90
CA GLU A 162 -15.90 4.89 7.83
C GLU A 162 -14.63 5.40 7.10
N ARG A 163 -14.30 4.79 5.95
CA ARG A 163 -13.21 5.26 5.10
C ARG A 163 -13.45 6.66 4.56
N GLU A 164 -14.69 7.00 4.19
CA GLU A 164 -15.04 8.36 3.74
C GLU A 164 -14.73 9.41 4.80
N LYS A 165 -15.03 9.14 6.07
CA LYS A 165 -14.69 10.06 7.16
C LYS A 165 -13.19 10.30 7.30
N ILE A 166 -12.34 9.27 7.05
CA ILE A 166 -10.88 9.46 7.00
C ILE A 166 -10.50 10.38 5.85
N TYR A 167 -11.12 10.23 4.70
CA TYR A 167 -10.85 11.09 3.55
C TYR A 167 -11.25 12.54 3.79
N ASP A 168 -12.37 12.81 4.46
CA ASP A 168 -12.77 14.15 4.86
C ASP A 168 -11.70 14.79 5.77
N LEU A 169 -11.18 14.04 6.74
CA LEU A 169 -10.10 14.50 7.62
C LEU A 169 -8.79 14.77 6.86
N LEU A 170 -8.41 13.90 5.91
CA LEU A 170 -7.21 14.08 5.11
C LEU A 170 -7.37 15.21 4.09
N GLU A 171 -8.56 15.40 3.51
CA GLU A 171 -8.85 16.50 2.60
C GLU A 171 -8.78 17.85 3.32
N GLU A 172 -9.30 17.93 4.53
CA GLU A 172 -9.20 19.15 5.35
C GLU A 172 -7.74 19.53 5.64
N LEU A 173 -6.86 18.54 5.91
CA LEU A 173 -5.46 18.76 6.21
C LEU A 173 -4.62 19.09 4.96
N THR A 174 -4.88 18.40 3.85
CA THR A 174 -3.99 18.40 2.69
C THR A 174 -4.54 19.15 1.48
N GLY A 175 -5.84 19.46 1.49
CA GLY A 175 -6.55 20.00 0.34
C GLY A 175 -6.84 18.98 -0.76
N GLN A 176 -6.55 17.68 -0.52
CA GLN A 176 -6.68 16.61 -1.51
C GLN A 176 -7.36 15.40 -0.88
N ARG A 177 -8.42 14.93 -1.50
CA ARG A 177 -9.14 13.73 -1.07
C ARG A 177 -8.32 12.44 -1.26
N MET A 178 -7.62 12.33 -2.39
CA MET A 178 -6.78 11.19 -2.75
C MET A 178 -5.42 11.67 -3.25
N ASN A 179 -4.40 10.78 -3.19
CA ASN A 179 -3.03 11.12 -3.55
C ASN A 179 -2.52 12.34 -2.77
N ASN A 180 -2.68 12.27 -1.46
CA ASN A 180 -2.35 13.35 -0.52
C ASN A 180 -0.83 13.51 -0.41
N THR A 181 -0.26 14.41 -1.20
CA THR A 181 1.16 14.73 -1.13
C THR A 181 1.41 15.69 0.04
N TYR A 182 1.45 15.17 1.27
CA TYR A 182 1.58 15.99 2.48
C TYR A 182 3.01 16.03 3.04
N PHE A 183 3.73 14.93 2.97
CA PHE A 183 5.10 14.87 3.50
C PHE A 183 6.05 15.60 2.58
N ARG A 184 7.00 16.30 3.20
CA ARG A 184 8.05 17.07 2.52
C ARG A 184 9.41 16.66 3.08
N ILE A 185 10.44 16.79 2.28
CA ILE A 185 11.82 16.67 2.76
C ILE A 185 12.03 17.75 3.81
N GLY A 186 12.32 17.34 5.05
CA GLY A 186 12.49 18.26 6.16
C GLY A 186 11.23 18.55 7.00
N GLY A 187 10.11 17.82 6.79
CA GLY A 187 8.90 17.96 7.59
C GLY A 187 7.60 17.67 6.84
N VAL A 188 6.57 18.50 7.02
CA VAL A 188 5.26 18.38 6.39
C VAL A 188 4.85 19.69 5.71
N ALA A 189 3.88 19.64 4.80
CA ALA A 189 3.49 20.76 3.94
C ALA A 189 2.91 21.96 4.69
N ALA A 190 2.14 21.68 5.74
CA ALA A 190 1.47 22.67 6.59
C ALA A 190 1.17 22.06 7.96
N ASP A 191 0.91 22.91 8.94
CA ASP A 191 0.42 22.45 10.24
C ASP A 191 -1.05 22.03 10.18
N ALA A 192 -1.50 21.31 11.18
CA ALA A 192 -2.90 20.91 11.31
C ALA A 192 -3.81 22.15 11.51
N PRO A 193 -4.94 22.24 10.80
CA PRO A 193 -5.92 23.28 11.03
C PRO A 193 -6.50 23.27 12.45
N ASP A 194 -7.00 24.41 12.91
CA ASP A 194 -7.60 24.53 14.24
C ASP A 194 -8.71 23.50 14.46
N GLY A 195 -8.64 22.77 15.59
CA GLY A 195 -9.58 21.74 15.98
C GLY A 195 -9.53 20.45 15.12
N TRP A 196 -8.60 20.33 14.17
CA TRP A 196 -8.44 19.13 13.36
C TRP A 196 -8.07 17.91 14.21
N LEU A 197 -7.15 18.06 15.14
CA LEU A 197 -6.73 16.98 16.06
C LEU A 197 -7.90 16.47 16.91
N ASP A 198 -8.77 17.35 17.38
CA ASP A 198 -9.97 16.97 18.15
C ASP A 198 -10.94 16.16 17.27
N ARG A 199 -11.11 16.53 16.01
CA ARG A 199 -11.94 15.77 15.07
C ARG A 199 -11.37 14.39 14.78
N VAL A 200 -10.04 14.28 14.61
CA VAL A 200 -9.36 12.97 14.45
C VAL A 200 -9.56 12.12 15.69
N TYR A 201 -9.36 12.68 16.88
CA TYR A 201 -9.54 11.96 18.12
C TYR A 201 -10.98 11.45 18.29
N LYS A 202 -11.96 12.31 18.03
CA LYS A 202 -13.38 11.96 18.08
C LYS A 202 -13.72 10.83 17.11
N TRP A 203 -13.26 10.94 15.86
CA TRP A 203 -13.45 9.88 14.89
C TRP A 203 -12.80 8.56 15.34
N ALA A 204 -11.57 8.60 15.85
CA ALA A 204 -10.86 7.43 16.34
C ALA A 204 -11.59 6.74 17.50
N ASP A 205 -12.14 7.54 18.43
CA ASP A 205 -12.91 7.04 19.57
C ASP A 205 -14.26 6.41 19.16
N GLU A 206 -14.98 7.05 18.24
CA GLU A 206 -16.21 6.51 17.67
C GLU A 206 -15.95 5.22 16.88
N PHE A 207 -14.88 5.18 16.08
CA PHE A 207 -14.53 4.00 15.31
C PHE A 207 -14.21 2.81 16.24
N GLU A 208 -13.37 3.01 17.24
CA GLU A 208 -12.98 1.96 18.18
C GLU A 208 -14.16 1.38 18.98
N LYS A 209 -15.03 2.26 19.48
CA LYS A 209 -16.11 1.86 20.39
C LYS A 209 -17.36 1.34 19.70
N LYS A 210 -17.63 1.82 18.48
CA LYS A 210 -18.90 1.54 17.79
C LYS A 210 -18.68 0.80 16.47
N HIS A 211 -17.87 1.35 15.58
CA HIS A 211 -17.84 0.85 14.19
C HIS A 211 -16.93 -0.36 14.02
N PHE A 212 -15.84 -0.44 14.76
CA PHE A 212 -14.97 -1.62 14.74
C PHE A 212 -15.69 -2.88 15.27
N PRO A 213 -16.38 -2.86 16.44
CA PRO A 213 -17.21 -3.98 16.87
C PRO A 213 -18.31 -4.33 15.86
N GLU A 214 -19.02 -3.34 15.29
CA GLU A 214 -20.02 -3.55 14.24
C GLU A 214 -19.45 -4.33 13.04
N LEU A 215 -18.27 -3.98 12.58
CA LEU A 215 -17.60 -4.69 11.47
C LEU A 215 -17.20 -6.12 11.88
N MET A 216 -16.71 -6.31 13.09
CA MET A 216 -16.33 -7.64 13.58
C MET A 216 -17.56 -8.57 13.71
N ASP A 217 -18.67 -8.07 14.24
CA ASP A 217 -19.91 -8.84 14.40
C ASP A 217 -20.52 -9.26 13.06
N LEU A 218 -20.36 -8.44 12.02
CA LEU A 218 -20.87 -8.74 10.68
C LEU A 218 -20.18 -9.92 10.00
N ILE A 219 -18.90 -10.17 10.29
CA ILE A 219 -18.10 -11.06 9.45
C ILE A 219 -17.27 -12.11 10.19
N ALA A 220 -16.67 -11.77 11.33
CA ALA A 220 -15.66 -12.63 11.95
C ALA A 220 -16.19 -14.04 12.33
N ALA A 221 -17.46 -14.13 12.75
CA ALA A 221 -18.10 -15.38 13.07
C ALA A 221 -19.07 -15.89 11.98
N ASN A 222 -19.12 -15.22 10.81
CA ASN A 222 -19.99 -15.65 9.71
C ASN A 222 -19.55 -17.02 9.18
N PRO A 223 -20.43 -18.05 9.22
CA PRO A 223 -20.02 -19.41 8.81
C PRO A 223 -19.48 -19.50 7.38
N ILE A 224 -20.10 -18.77 6.44
CA ILE A 224 -19.66 -18.78 5.03
C ILE A 224 -18.26 -18.19 4.92
N PHE A 225 -17.99 -17.06 5.58
CA PHE A 225 -16.66 -16.44 5.56
C PHE A 225 -15.61 -17.34 6.22
N VAL A 226 -15.94 -17.95 7.36
CA VAL A 226 -15.06 -18.86 8.08
C VAL A 226 -14.69 -20.08 7.23
N GLU A 227 -15.69 -20.75 6.61
CA GLU A 227 -15.47 -21.91 5.75
C GLU A 227 -14.67 -21.57 4.48
N ARG A 228 -14.81 -20.34 3.97
CA ARG A 228 -14.10 -19.87 2.77
C ARG A 228 -12.70 -19.30 3.05
N THR A 229 -12.27 -19.23 4.30
CA THR A 229 -11.00 -18.60 4.67
C THR A 229 -10.12 -19.45 5.59
N LYS A 230 -10.70 -20.24 6.50
CA LYS A 230 -9.92 -21.11 7.39
C LYS A 230 -9.32 -22.31 6.64
N GLY A 231 -8.03 -22.52 6.86
CA GLY A 231 -7.28 -23.58 6.18
C GLY A 231 -6.99 -23.33 4.70
N ILE A 232 -7.44 -22.20 4.14
CA ILE A 232 -7.19 -21.81 2.75
C ILE A 232 -5.91 -20.99 2.66
N GLY A 233 -4.99 -21.38 1.77
CA GLY A 233 -3.76 -20.65 1.49
C GLY A 233 -2.84 -20.53 2.70
N VAL A 234 -2.60 -21.62 3.39
CA VAL A 234 -1.69 -21.69 4.54
C VAL A 234 -0.25 -21.41 4.10
N ILE A 235 0.38 -20.43 4.75
CA ILE A 235 1.79 -20.09 4.56
C ILE A 235 2.53 -20.44 5.85
N SER A 236 3.44 -21.42 5.80
CA SER A 236 4.26 -21.74 6.96
C SER A 236 5.27 -20.63 7.26
N PRO A 237 5.75 -20.51 8.51
CA PRO A 237 6.79 -19.55 8.86
C PRO A 237 8.05 -19.68 7.97
N GLU A 238 8.46 -20.92 7.66
CA GLU A 238 9.63 -21.20 6.81
C GLU A 238 9.40 -20.71 5.38
N MET A 239 8.21 -20.93 4.82
CA MET A 239 7.83 -20.43 3.50
C MET A 239 7.79 -18.90 3.51
N ALA A 240 7.21 -18.29 4.53
CA ALA A 240 7.13 -16.83 4.65
C ALA A 240 8.53 -16.17 4.65
N LEU A 241 9.48 -16.76 5.38
CA LEU A 241 10.87 -16.29 5.43
C LEU A 241 11.59 -16.54 4.10
N SER A 242 11.44 -17.72 3.49
CA SER A 242 12.11 -18.06 2.22
C SER A 242 11.68 -17.18 1.07
N LEU A 243 10.41 -16.75 1.06
CA LEU A 243 9.85 -15.81 0.07
C LEU A 243 10.11 -14.34 0.41
N GLY A 244 10.66 -14.03 1.59
CA GLY A 244 10.90 -12.67 2.03
C GLY A 244 9.62 -11.84 2.22
N LEU A 245 8.52 -12.51 2.63
CA LEU A 245 7.24 -11.84 2.88
C LEU A 245 7.35 -10.85 4.03
N THR A 246 6.54 -9.81 4.00
CA THR A 246 6.52 -8.77 5.03
C THR A 246 5.08 -8.35 5.35
N GLY A 247 4.92 -7.59 6.43
CA GLY A 247 3.64 -7.05 6.82
C GLY A 247 2.64 -8.10 7.32
N PRO A 248 1.33 -7.90 7.07
CA PRO A 248 0.30 -8.83 7.48
C PRO A 248 0.49 -10.26 6.95
N MET A 249 1.20 -10.41 5.82
CA MET A 249 1.47 -11.72 5.23
C MET A 249 2.36 -12.58 6.12
N ILE A 250 3.47 -12.04 6.60
CA ILE A 250 4.38 -12.77 7.49
C ILE A 250 3.82 -12.85 8.92
N ARG A 251 3.14 -11.79 9.40
CA ARG A 251 2.49 -11.80 10.72
C ARG A 251 1.35 -12.81 10.82
N GLY A 252 0.61 -13.03 9.72
CA GLY A 252 -0.38 -14.10 9.62
C GLY A 252 0.22 -15.47 9.89
N SER A 253 1.47 -15.73 9.49
CA SER A 253 2.21 -16.96 9.72
C SER A 253 2.85 -17.06 11.12
N GLY A 254 2.52 -16.14 12.05
CA GLY A 254 2.96 -16.18 13.45
C GLY A 254 4.31 -15.52 13.73
N ILE A 255 4.97 -14.94 12.72
CA ILE A 255 6.25 -14.24 12.90
C ILE A 255 5.99 -12.80 13.32
N LYS A 256 6.49 -12.43 14.48
CA LYS A 256 6.30 -11.11 15.09
C LYS A 256 7.37 -10.13 14.60
N THR A 257 7.15 -9.54 13.43
CA THR A 257 8.03 -8.52 12.83
C THR A 257 7.25 -7.28 12.44
N ASP A 258 7.79 -6.11 12.78
CA ASP A 258 7.21 -4.81 12.41
C ASP A 258 8.31 -3.73 12.52
N LEU A 259 8.61 -3.04 11.43
CA LEU A 259 9.67 -2.01 11.40
C LEU A 259 9.44 -0.88 12.39
N ARG A 260 8.19 -0.61 12.78
CA ARG A 260 7.87 0.40 13.79
C ARG A 260 8.40 0.04 15.18
N LYS A 261 8.68 -1.27 15.44
CA LYS A 261 9.23 -1.80 16.69
C LYS A 261 10.65 -2.34 16.57
N ASP A 262 10.96 -3.01 15.46
CA ASP A 262 12.24 -3.69 15.27
C ASP A 262 13.33 -2.69 14.86
N GLU A 263 12.99 -1.71 14.01
CA GLU A 263 13.85 -0.59 13.60
C GLU A 263 13.08 0.73 13.74
N PRO A 264 12.80 1.19 14.97
CA PRO A 264 11.94 2.34 15.20
C PRO A 264 12.43 3.58 14.45
N TYR A 265 11.52 4.20 13.74
CA TYR A 265 11.76 5.43 13.00
C TYR A 265 10.77 6.51 13.46
N SER A 266 11.14 7.80 13.20
CA SER A 266 10.33 8.91 13.66
C SER A 266 10.14 8.82 15.19
N VAL A 267 8.91 8.99 15.66
CA VAL A 267 8.57 8.94 17.09
C VAL A 267 7.83 7.65 17.51
N TYR A 268 7.88 6.58 16.72
CA TYR A 268 7.17 5.34 17.06
C TYR A 268 7.62 4.70 18.37
N SER A 269 8.88 4.92 18.77
CA SER A 269 9.40 4.46 20.08
C SER A 269 8.71 5.10 21.29
N GLU A 270 8.01 6.22 21.09
CA GLU A 270 7.28 6.92 22.15
C GLU A 270 5.86 6.36 22.39
N PHE A 271 5.40 5.42 21.53
CA PHE A 271 4.04 4.86 21.59
C PHE A 271 4.01 3.40 22.02
N ASP A 272 3.00 3.08 22.80
CA ASP A 272 2.71 1.72 23.22
C ASP A 272 1.65 1.12 22.30
N PHE A 273 2.00 0.03 21.60
CA PHE A 273 1.11 -0.75 20.76
C PHE A 273 1.63 -2.18 20.64
N GLU A 274 0.79 -3.10 20.19
CA GLU A 274 1.13 -4.51 20.04
C GLU A 274 1.23 -4.87 18.56
N ILE A 275 2.06 -5.88 18.25
CA ILE A 275 2.16 -6.45 16.90
C ILE A 275 1.25 -7.67 16.88
N PRO A 276 0.11 -7.63 16.15
CA PRO A 276 -0.79 -8.77 16.05
C PRO A 276 -0.16 -9.86 15.17
N THR A 277 -0.34 -11.12 15.58
CA THR A 277 0.14 -12.29 14.83
C THR A 277 -0.93 -13.35 14.74
N GLY A 278 -0.98 -14.05 13.60
CA GLY A 278 -1.77 -15.25 13.40
C GLY A 278 -1.14 -16.50 14.05
N LYS A 279 -1.78 -17.63 13.84
CA LYS A 279 -1.30 -18.93 14.36
C LYS A 279 -1.15 -19.98 13.25
N THR A 280 -2.12 -20.02 12.35
CA THR A 280 -2.23 -21.04 11.29
C THR A 280 -1.55 -20.59 9.99
N GLY A 281 -1.46 -19.29 9.77
CA GLY A 281 -0.93 -18.71 8.53
C GLY A 281 -1.90 -18.81 7.35
N ASP A 282 -3.19 -18.97 7.60
CA ASP A 282 -4.23 -19.05 6.59
C ASP A 282 -4.84 -17.69 6.22
N THR A 283 -5.77 -17.69 5.30
CA THR A 283 -6.48 -16.49 4.85
C THR A 283 -7.25 -15.80 5.98
N TYR A 284 -7.84 -16.58 6.91
CA TYR A 284 -8.57 -16.05 8.06
C TYR A 284 -7.64 -15.33 9.04
N ASP A 285 -6.49 -15.91 9.35
CA ASP A 285 -5.51 -15.28 10.24
C ASP A 285 -5.00 -13.95 9.68
N ARG A 286 -4.72 -13.88 8.38
CA ARG A 286 -4.30 -12.62 7.72
C ARG A 286 -5.39 -11.55 7.75
N PHE A 287 -6.65 -11.95 7.62
CA PHE A 287 -7.79 -11.04 7.81
C PHE A 287 -7.82 -10.50 9.25
N MET A 288 -7.74 -11.38 10.24
CA MET A 288 -7.76 -10.99 11.65
C MET A 288 -6.58 -10.10 12.05
N VAL A 289 -5.39 -10.36 11.50
CA VAL A 289 -4.20 -9.50 11.70
C VAL A 289 -4.48 -8.08 11.20
N ARG A 290 -5.06 -7.90 10.00
CA ARG A 290 -5.38 -6.56 9.49
C ARG A 290 -6.44 -5.85 10.31
N MET A 291 -7.45 -6.57 10.78
CA MET A 291 -8.47 -6.00 11.67
C MET A 291 -7.81 -5.50 12.97
N GLU A 292 -6.96 -6.31 13.59
CA GLU A 292 -6.29 -5.92 14.84
C GLU A 292 -5.26 -4.79 14.61
N GLU A 293 -4.58 -4.75 13.46
CA GLU A 293 -3.70 -3.63 13.10
C GLU A 293 -4.44 -2.30 13.04
N MET A 294 -5.69 -2.26 12.55
CA MET A 294 -6.49 -1.04 12.59
C MET A 294 -6.74 -0.57 14.02
N ARG A 295 -7.01 -1.50 14.96
CA ARG A 295 -7.18 -1.17 16.38
C ARG A 295 -5.89 -0.62 16.99
N GLN A 296 -4.75 -1.22 16.67
CA GLN A 296 -3.46 -0.74 17.15
C GLN A 296 -3.11 0.64 16.54
N SER A 297 -3.45 0.89 15.28
CA SER A 297 -3.29 2.20 14.65
C SER A 297 -4.10 3.29 15.36
N ILE A 298 -5.33 2.99 15.77
CA ILE A 298 -6.14 3.92 16.57
C ILE A 298 -5.48 4.22 17.91
N ARG A 299 -4.94 3.20 18.57
CA ARG A 299 -4.22 3.36 19.84
C ARG A 299 -3.01 4.28 19.68
N ILE A 300 -2.26 4.15 18.57
CA ILE A 300 -1.15 5.04 18.23
C ILE A 300 -1.65 6.46 17.98
N ILE A 301 -2.69 6.65 17.18
CA ILE A 301 -3.25 7.97 16.86
C ILE A 301 -3.66 8.71 18.13
N LYS A 302 -4.39 8.07 19.03
CA LYS A 302 -4.83 8.68 20.31
C LYS A 302 -3.63 9.14 21.14
N GLN A 303 -2.64 8.27 21.32
CA GLN A 303 -1.41 8.61 22.05
C GLN A 303 -0.63 9.74 21.38
N ALA A 304 -0.57 9.74 20.05
CA ALA A 304 0.14 10.77 19.29
C ALA A 304 -0.54 12.14 19.47
N ILE A 305 -1.85 12.21 19.45
CA ILE A 305 -2.59 13.46 19.70
C ILE A 305 -2.36 13.96 21.13
N GLU A 306 -2.44 13.07 22.13
CA GLU A 306 -2.25 13.43 23.53
C GLU A 306 -0.83 13.91 23.87
N LYS A 307 0.18 13.38 23.16
CA LYS A 307 1.60 13.69 23.40
C LYS A 307 2.18 14.73 22.45
N MET A 308 1.39 15.21 21.47
CA MET A 308 1.89 16.09 20.43
C MET A 308 2.42 17.41 21.02
N PRO A 309 3.69 17.78 20.78
CA PRO A 309 4.22 19.05 21.21
C PRO A 309 3.77 20.18 20.26
N GLU A 310 3.86 21.40 20.73
CA GLU A 310 3.84 22.58 19.88
C GLU A 310 5.20 22.80 19.23
N GLY A 311 5.24 23.57 18.13
CA GLY A 311 6.48 23.91 17.44
C GLY A 311 6.31 23.94 15.92
N ASP A 312 7.45 24.09 15.24
CA ASP A 312 7.50 24.15 13.78
C ASP A 312 7.21 22.78 13.14
N VAL A 313 6.78 22.83 11.88
CA VAL A 313 6.47 21.64 11.06
C VAL A 313 7.47 21.43 9.92
N LEU A 314 8.44 22.33 9.77
CA LEU A 314 9.54 22.24 8.82
C LEU A 314 10.85 22.60 9.52
N ILE A 315 11.97 22.03 9.08
CA ILE A 315 13.30 22.40 9.54
C ILE A 315 13.64 23.84 9.13
N ASP A 316 14.48 24.51 9.92
CA ASP A 316 14.97 25.86 9.60
C ASP A 316 16.29 25.79 8.77
N ASP A 317 16.19 25.22 7.57
CA ASP A 317 17.26 25.20 6.57
C ASP A 317 16.72 25.50 5.18
N TYR A 318 16.85 26.75 4.74
CA TYR A 318 16.35 27.22 3.45
C TYR A 318 17.14 26.71 2.23
N LYS A 319 18.15 25.87 2.43
CA LYS A 319 18.78 25.10 1.35
C LYS A 319 17.96 23.85 1.01
N ILE A 320 17.13 23.38 1.95
CA ILE A 320 16.33 22.16 1.85
C ILE A 320 14.83 22.48 1.72
N VAL A 321 14.34 23.42 2.54
CA VAL A 321 12.93 23.80 2.57
C VAL A 321 12.74 25.24 2.07
N PRO A 322 11.61 25.52 1.39
CA PRO A 322 11.35 26.89 0.94
C PRO A 322 11.13 27.83 2.14
N PRO A 323 11.72 29.04 2.12
CA PRO A 323 11.48 30.03 3.15
C PRO A 323 10.02 30.49 3.18
N PRO A 324 9.54 31.03 4.31
CA PRO A 324 8.20 31.62 4.38
C PRO A 324 8.00 32.66 3.27
N LYS A 325 6.83 32.61 2.62
CA LYS A 325 6.52 33.46 1.45
C LYS A 325 6.74 34.94 1.72
N ARG A 326 6.35 35.41 2.92
CA ARG A 326 6.55 36.81 3.33
C ARG A 326 8.03 37.19 3.32
N ASP A 327 8.88 36.32 3.85
CA ASP A 327 10.31 36.58 3.97
C ASP A 327 11.02 36.53 2.62
N ALA A 328 10.58 35.64 1.72
CA ALA A 328 11.07 35.59 0.35
C ALA A 328 10.80 36.87 -0.45
N TYR A 329 9.77 37.66 -0.07
CA TYR A 329 9.48 38.94 -0.69
C TYR A 329 10.24 40.11 -0.06
N THR A 330 10.74 39.98 1.17
CA THR A 330 11.33 41.10 1.94
C THR A 330 12.83 40.95 2.17
N GLN A 331 13.40 39.73 2.02
CA GLN A 331 14.80 39.42 2.30
C GLN A 331 15.46 38.76 1.07
N ILE A 332 16.50 39.42 0.54
CA ILE A 332 17.15 39.00 -0.71
C ILE A 332 17.78 37.59 -0.61
N GLU A 333 18.35 37.22 0.51
CA GLU A 333 18.95 35.90 0.74
C GLU A 333 17.90 34.81 0.67
N LYS A 334 16.75 35.01 1.29
CA LYS A 334 15.61 34.07 1.26
C LYS A 334 14.98 33.97 -0.12
N LEU A 335 14.91 35.08 -0.87
CA LEU A 335 14.50 35.06 -2.27
C LEU A 335 15.44 34.22 -3.14
N ILE A 336 16.75 34.35 -2.95
CA ILE A 336 17.76 33.55 -3.67
C ILE A 336 17.61 32.08 -3.34
N HIS A 337 17.42 31.71 -2.07
CA HIS A 337 17.18 30.33 -1.67
C HIS A 337 15.91 29.77 -2.31
N HIS A 338 14.81 30.51 -2.26
CA HIS A 338 13.55 30.12 -2.91
C HIS A 338 13.74 29.91 -4.42
N PHE A 339 14.41 30.84 -5.11
CA PHE A 339 14.68 30.74 -6.54
C PHE A 339 15.48 29.48 -6.88
N LYS A 340 16.57 29.19 -6.12
CA LYS A 340 17.39 28.00 -6.34
C LYS A 340 16.63 26.72 -6.11
N LEU A 341 15.82 26.62 -5.05
CA LEU A 341 15.01 25.44 -4.77
C LEU A 341 13.99 25.15 -5.87
N VAL A 342 13.38 26.20 -6.42
CA VAL A 342 12.37 26.04 -7.50
C VAL A 342 13.02 25.72 -8.84
N SER A 343 14.15 26.37 -9.18
CA SER A 343 14.79 26.23 -10.48
C SER A 343 15.73 25.03 -10.59
N GLU A 344 16.56 24.80 -9.57
CA GLU A 344 17.58 23.74 -9.56
C GLU A 344 17.14 22.51 -8.74
N GLY A 345 16.39 22.70 -7.66
CA GLY A 345 16.06 21.67 -6.68
C GLY A 345 17.10 21.60 -5.54
N VAL A 346 16.87 20.67 -4.61
CA VAL A 346 17.79 20.38 -3.50
C VAL A 346 18.95 19.55 -4.02
N ARG A 347 20.18 19.96 -3.76
CA ARG A 347 21.37 19.15 -4.02
C ARG A 347 21.63 18.23 -2.84
N VAL A 348 21.61 16.95 -3.11
CA VAL A 348 21.83 15.91 -2.11
C VAL A 348 23.29 15.47 -2.19
N PRO A 349 24.03 15.36 -1.07
CA PRO A 349 25.43 14.93 -1.09
C PRO A 349 25.59 13.57 -1.80
N PRO A 350 26.76 13.32 -2.44
CA PRO A 350 27.05 12.01 -3.01
C PRO A 350 27.01 10.92 -1.93
N GLY A 351 26.37 9.81 -2.27
CA GLY A 351 26.20 8.68 -1.36
C GLY A 351 25.01 7.82 -1.71
N GLU A 352 24.72 6.86 -0.87
CA GLU A 352 23.57 5.95 -1.01
C GLU A 352 22.83 5.80 0.30
N ALA A 353 21.51 5.62 0.26
CA ALA A 353 20.70 5.35 1.42
C ALA A 353 19.53 4.44 1.08
N TYR A 354 19.17 3.62 2.04
CA TYR A 354 17.93 2.87 2.08
C TYR A 354 17.03 3.42 3.18
N GLY A 355 15.86 3.91 2.78
CA GLY A 355 14.82 4.36 3.68
C GLY A 355 13.62 3.42 3.58
N ALA A 356 13.24 2.80 4.69
CA ALA A 356 12.10 1.91 4.74
C ALA A 356 11.12 2.33 5.82
N VAL A 357 9.83 2.05 5.58
CA VAL A 357 8.74 2.21 6.56
C VAL A 357 7.85 0.98 6.53
N GLU A 358 7.15 0.74 7.62
CA GLU A 358 6.08 -0.26 7.66
C GLU A 358 4.84 0.32 6.99
N ALA A 359 4.64 -0.01 5.71
CA ALA A 359 3.41 0.31 4.99
C ALA A 359 2.28 -0.69 5.34
N PRO A 360 1.01 -0.42 5.00
CA PRO A 360 -0.09 -1.33 5.31
C PRO A 360 0.09 -2.75 4.76
N LYS A 361 0.80 -2.89 3.65
CA LYS A 361 1.06 -4.17 2.98
C LYS A 361 2.37 -4.82 3.39
N GLY A 362 3.20 -4.11 4.16
CA GLY A 362 4.49 -4.57 4.67
C GLY A 362 5.60 -3.55 4.47
N GLU A 363 6.84 -3.99 4.49
CA GLU A 363 8.00 -3.14 4.31
C GLU A 363 8.02 -2.49 2.92
N LEU A 364 7.88 -1.17 2.88
CA LEU A 364 8.10 -0.36 1.70
C LEU A 364 9.43 0.38 1.85
N GLY A 365 10.32 0.20 0.88
CA GLY A 365 11.65 0.81 0.93
C GLY A 365 12.05 1.50 -0.36
N PHE A 366 12.84 2.56 -0.22
CA PHE A 366 13.48 3.27 -1.32
C PHE A 366 15.00 3.22 -1.15
N TYR A 367 15.67 2.69 -2.15
CA TYR A 367 17.12 2.77 -2.27
C TYR A 367 17.48 3.85 -3.28
N ILE A 368 18.20 4.84 -2.83
CA ILE A 368 18.54 6.03 -3.61
C ILE A 368 20.04 6.21 -3.60
N VAL A 369 20.62 6.43 -4.79
CA VAL A 369 22.01 6.81 -4.98
C VAL A 369 22.05 8.25 -5.48
N SER A 370 22.85 9.10 -4.83
CA SER A 370 23.10 10.48 -5.24
C SER A 370 24.53 10.67 -5.72
N ASP A 371 24.71 11.43 -6.79
CA ASP A 371 26.00 11.86 -7.33
C ASP A 371 26.39 13.30 -6.92
N GLY A 372 25.59 13.93 -6.06
CA GLY A 372 25.76 15.34 -5.67
C GLY A 372 24.91 16.31 -6.47
N SER A 373 24.14 15.82 -7.44
CA SER A 373 23.23 16.63 -8.23
C SER A 373 21.88 16.84 -7.52
N ALA A 374 20.98 17.59 -8.15
CA ALA A 374 19.62 17.79 -7.64
C ALA A 374 18.64 16.69 -8.09
N LYS A 375 19.14 15.63 -8.73
CA LYS A 375 18.36 14.49 -9.21
C LYS A 375 18.98 13.21 -8.70
N PRO A 376 18.18 12.16 -8.40
CA PRO A 376 18.75 10.87 -8.04
C PRO A 376 19.50 10.25 -9.23
N TYR A 377 20.72 9.79 -8.99
CA TYR A 377 21.47 9.01 -9.99
C TYR A 377 20.83 7.63 -10.19
N ARG A 378 20.40 6.99 -9.09
CA ARG A 378 19.64 5.74 -9.09
C ARG A 378 18.48 5.84 -8.12
N PHE A 379 17.32 5.37 -8.59
CA PHE A 379 16.09 5.31 -7.81
C PHE A 379 15.52 3.89 -7.90
N ARG A 380 15.46 3.19 -6.78
CA ARG A 380 14.96 1.82 -6.70
C ARG A 380 13.90 1.71 -5.62
N ILE A 381 12.82 1.03 -5.93
CA ILE A 381 11.70 0.78 -5.03
C ILE A 381 11.68 -0.69 -4.61
N ARG A 382 11.56 -0.96 -3.32
CA ARG A 382 11.24 -2.27 -2.78
C ARG A 382 9.78 -2.26 -2.36
N PRO A 383 8.85 -2.74 -3.20
CA PRO A 383 7.42 -2.72 -2.91
C PRO A 383 7.01 -4.02 -2.21
N PRO A 384 6.26 -3.96 -1.10
CA PRO A 384 5.79 -5.16 -0.42
C PRO A 384 4.82 -5.99 -1.27
N SER A 385 3.92 -5.37 -2.02
CA SER A 385 2.96 -6.08 -2.87
C SER A 385 3.62 -6.95 -3.94
N PHE A 386 4.74 -6.50 -4.51
CA PHE A 386 5.49 -7.30 -5.49
C PHE A 386 6.08 -8.57 -4.86
N VAL A 387 6.67 -8.42 -3.66
CA VAL A 387 7.26 -9.55 -2.94
C VAL A 387 6.16 -10.51 -2.45
N ASN A 388 5.07 -9.98 -1.91
CA ASN A 388 3.98 -10.80 -1.37
C ASN A 388 3.22 -11.56 -2.47
N LEU A 389 3.10 -10.99 -3.68
CA LEU A 389 2.38 -11.61 -4.80
C LEU A 389 2.97 -12.96 -5.21
N GLN A 390 4.30 -13.12 -5.14
CA GLN A 390 4.93 -14.40 -5.51
C GLN A 390 4.39 -15.60 -4.70
N SER A 391 3.89 -15.36 -3.48
CA SER A 391 3.34 -16.43 -2.64
C SER A 391 2.17 -17.15 -3.29
N ILE A 392 1.41 -16.51 -4.20
CA ILE A 392 0.25 -17.12 -4.85
C ILE A 392 0.64 -18.34 -5.69
N GLU A 393 1.84 -18.33 -6.31
CA GLU A 393 2.32 -19.43 -7.12
C GLU A 393 2.59 -20.68 -6.30
N HIS A 394 2.87 -20.50 -4.99
CA HIS A 394 3.16 -21.59 -4.05
C HIS A 394 1.92 -22.08 -3.30
N VAL A 395 0.96 -21.19 -3.01
CA VAL A 395 -0.21 -21.57 -2.20
C VAL A 395 -1.44 -21.94 -3.03
N ALA A 396 -1.50 -21.52 -4.30
CA ALA A 396 -2.65 -21.82 -5.16
C ALA A 396 -2.77 -23.31 -5.57
N PRO A 397 -1.67 -24.06 -5.83
CA PRO A 397 -1.79 -25.46 -6.21
C PRO A 397 -2.51 -26.29 -5.15
N GLY A 398 -3.43 -27.18 -5.60
CA GLY A 398 -4.23 -28.03 -4.73
C GLY A 398 -5.57 -27.45 -4.28
N HIS A 399 -5.74 -26.13 -4.35
CA HIS A 399 -6.99 -25.43 -4.05
C HIS A 399 -7.97 -25.42 -5.25
N LEU A 400 -9.22 -25.08 -5.00
CA LEU A 400 -10.22 -24.90 -6.04
C LEU A 400 -10.06 -23.52 -6.71
N ILE A 401 -10.51 -23.41 -7.95
CA ILE A 401 -10.51 -22.11 -8.66
C ILE A 401 -11.26 -21.02 -7.87
N ALA A 402 -12.32 -21.38 -7.16
CA ALA A 402 -13.05 -20.47 -6.31
C ALA A 402 -12.20 -19.92 -5.14
N ASP A 403 -11.23 -20.69 -4.65
CA ASP A 403 -10.36 -20.27 -3.55
C ASP A 403 -9.28 -19.28 -4.02
N ILE A 404 -8.96 -19.25 -5.31
CA ILE A 404 -8.01 -18.30 -5.88
C ILE A 404 -8.45 -16.87 -5.63
N ILE A 405 -9.75 -16.61 -5.67
CA ILE A 405 -10.32 -15.28 -5.38
C ILE A 405 -10.02 -14.89 -3.92
N ALA A 406 -10.26 -15.80 -2.98
CA ALA A 406 -9.93 -15.57 -1.57
C ALA A 406 -8.42 -15.37 -1.35
N LEU A 407 -7.57 -16.11 -2.09
CA LEU A 407 -6.11 -15.99 -2.03
C LEU A 407 -5.64 -14.63 -2.53
N ILE A 408 -6.15 -14.13 -3.67
CA ILE A 408 -5.79 -12.80 -4.19
C ILE A 408 -6.21 -11.74 -3.17
N GLY A 409 -7.45 -11.79 -2.67
CA GLY A 409 -7.98 -10.83 -1.70
C GLY A 409 -7.15 -10.78 -0.41
N THR A 410 -6.69 -11.93 0.07
CA THR A 410 -5.88 -11.98 1.31
C THR A 410 -4.44 -11.48 1.15
N ILE A 411 -3.85 -11.55 -0.05
CA ILE A 411 -2.51 -10.99 -0.31
C ILE A 411 -2.56 -9.46 -0.31
N ASP A 412 -3.72 -8.87 -0.64
CA ASP A 412 -3.97 -7.43 -0.62
C ASP A 412 -2.98 -6.64 -1.48
N ILE A 413 -2.83 -7.08 -2.74
CA ILE A 413 -1.92 -6.44 -3.68
C ILE A 413 -2.50 -5.15 -4.27
N VAL A 414 -1.64 -4.19 -4.55
CA VAL A 414 -1.93 -3.02 -5.37
C VAL A 414 -1.00 -3.01 -6.58
N LEU A 415 -1.58 -3.09 -7.78
CA LEU A 415 -0.78 -3.27 -9.00
C LEU A 415 0.03 -2.04 -9.39
N GLY A 416 -0.38 -0.85 -8.93
CA GLY A 416 0.44 0.36 -9.07
C GLY A 416 1.79 0.26 -8.36
N GLU A 417 1.86 -0.50 -7.28
CA GLU A 417 3.07 -0.79 -6.52
C GLU A 417 3.82 -2.02 -7.09
N VAL A 418 3.09 -3.04 -7.51
CA VAL A 418 3.68 -4.25 -8.11
C VAL A 418 4.44 -3.90 -9.39
N ASP A 419 3.82 -3.16 -10.28
CA ASP A 419 4.34 -2.86 -11.62
C ASP A 419 5.23 -1.61 -11.67
N ARG A 420 5.10 -0.69 -10.70
CA ARG A 420 5.84 0.60 -10.49
C ARG A 420 6.23 1.40 -11.74
#